data_1887f22b370f1ff06f3347fbe8b155df
#
_entry.id   1887f22b370f1ff06f3347fbe8b155df
#
_cell.length_a   1.000
_cell.length_b   1.000
_cell.length_c   1.000
_cell.angle_alpha   90.00
_cell.angle_beta   90.00
_cell.angle_gamma   90.00
#
_symmetry.space_group_name_H-M   'P 1'
#
loop_
_entity.id
_entity.type
_entity.pdbx_description
1 polymer ?
#
loop_
_entity_poly.entity_id
_entity_poly.type
_entity_poly.pdbx_seq_one_letter_code
_entity_poly.pdbx_strand_id
1 'polypeptide(L)'
;MAEEFVIKSPAIEDKINQLLPSQGGFQPGVDFSASTMVIPIVDLTETAEGSSLRVDLQSAISHNQANVFSVTNAKTTVINTTGYWRLIGAAGVNNDATTGGECNIIINDGTTDKIVWGLKNTVALTNNLPSLNVDYIFFLGAGDSLIVESDNTESHFVGSIRQLADLSGNLISPT
;
A
#
# COMPACT_ATOMS: atom_id res chain seq x y z
N MET A 1 -52.15 43.18 -25.71
CA MET A 1 -52.72 42.03 -24.98
C MET A 1 -51.86 40.85 -25.34
N ALA A 2 -51.14 40.29 -24.40
CA ALA A 2 -50.38 39.05 -24.63
C ALA A 2 -51.40 37.89 -24.55
N GLU A 3 -51.51 37.12 -25.64
CA GLU A 3 -52.25 35.89 -25.63
C GLU A 3 -51.52 34.87 -24.76
N GLU A 4 -52.11 34.48 -23.67
CA GLU A 4 -51.64 33.44 -22.79
C GLU A 4 -52.01 32.06 -23.42
N PHE A 5 -51.06 31.38 -24.00
CA PHE A 5 -51.24 30.03 -24.52
C PHE A 5 -51.25 29.02 -23.36
N VAL A 6 -52.43 28.59 -22.98
CA VAL A 6 -52.57 27.52 -22.01
C VAL A 6 -52.65 26.18 -22.75
N ILE A 7 -51.66 25.33 -22.53
CA ILE A 7 -51.66 23.96 -23.08
C ILE A 7 -52.62 23.13 -22.23
N LYS A 8 -53.79 22.85 -22.79
CA LYS A 8 -54.84 22.06 -22.12
C LYS A 8 -54.82 20.61 -22.65
N SER A 9 -53.74 19.93 -22.58
CA SER A 9 -53.64 18.52 -22.96
C SER A 9 -53.19 17.70 -21.74
N PRO A 10 -54.04 16.90 -21.13
CA PRO A 10 -53.66 16.08 -19.98
C PRO A 10 -52.47 15.14 -20.30
N ALA A 11 -52.40 14.64 -21.52
CA ALA A 11 -51.29 13.77 -21.94
C ALA A 11 -49.92 14.50 -22.02
N ILE A 12 -49.96 15.82 -22.29
CA ILE A 12 -48.70 16.62 -22.31
C ILE A 12 -48.35 17.01 -20.88
N GLU A 13 -49.32 17.38 -20.05
CA GLU A 13 -49.06 17.65 -18.63
C GLU A 13 -48.49 16.44 -17.90
N ASP A 14 -49.00 15.24 -18.14
CA ASP A 14 -48.47 14.00 -17.58
C ASP A 14 -47.03 13.74 -18.05
N LYS A 15 -46.74 14.00 -19.31
CA LYS A 15 -45.42 13.87 -19.85
C LYS A 15 -44.42 14.86 -19.25
N ILE A 16 -44.84 16.11 -19.08
CA ILE A 16 -44.03 17.15 -18.45
C ILE A 16 -43.81 16.83 -16.97
N ASN A 17 -44.82 16.37 -16.26
CA ASN A 17 -44.71 15.97 -14.87
C ASN A 17 -43.80 14.74 -14.69
N GLN A 18 -43.75 13.82 -15.66
CA GLN A 18 -42.82 12.71 -15.66
C GLN A 18 -41.36 13.15 -15.89
N LEU A 19 -41.12 14.21 -16.69
CA LEU A 19 -39.81 14.69 -17.04
C LEU A 19 -39.25 15.73 -16.04
N LEU A 20 -40.14 16.41 -15.31
CA LEU A 20 -39.81 17.47 -14.37
C LEU A 20 -40.36 17.17 -12.97
N PRO A 21 -39.68 16.29 -12.21
CA PRO A 21 -40.16 15.87 -10.88
C PRO A 21 -40.39 17.03 -9.91
N SER A 22 -39.64 18.12 -10.09
CA SER A 22 -39.77 19.32 -9.24
C SER A 22 -41.07 20.10 -9.44
N GLN A 23 -41.80 19.86 -10.53
CA GLN A 23 -43.07 20.54 -10.86
C GLN A 23 -44.30 19.71 -10.56
N GLY A 24 -44.17 18.40 -10.48
CA GLY A 24 -45.31 17.48 -10.32
C GLY A 24 -45.52 16.91 -8.92
N GLY A 25 -44.65 17.23 -7.98
CA GLY A 25 -44.66 16.60 -6.65
C GLY A 25 -44.14 15.15 -6.67
N PHE A 26 -44.49 14.39 -5.65
CA PHE A 26 -44.07 12.99 -5.48
C PHE A 26 -44.51 12.12 -6.65
N GLN A 27 -43.58 11.51 -7.38
CA GLN A 27 -43.86 10.51 -8.40
C GLN A 27 -43.68 9.11 -7.81
N PRO A 28 -44.74 8.26 -7.82
CA PRO A 28 -44.62 6.87 -7.40
C PRO A 28 -43.67 6.12 -8.36
N GLY A 29 -42.59 5.63 -7.85
CA GLY A 29 -41.61 4.84 -8.61
C GLY A 29 -40.25 5.51 -8.89
N VAL A 30 -40.10 6.79 -8.54
CA VAL A 30 -38.81 7.47 -8.54
C VAL A 30 -38.40 7.71 -7.09
N ASP A 31 -37.69 6.77 -6.54
CA ASP A 31 -37.13 6.88 -5.19
C ASP A 31 -35.77 7.55 -5.25
N PHE A 32 -35.73 8.84 -5.00
CA PHE A 32 -34.48 9.58 -4.90
C PHE A 32 -33.76 9.35 -3.57
N SER A 33 -34.42 8.74 -2.59
CA SER A 33 -33.79 8.40 -1.32
C SER A 33 -32.84 7.21 -1.42
N ALA A 34 -33.05 6.37 -2.43
CA ALA A 34 -32.22 5.21 -2.72
C ALA A 34 -31.22 5.46 -3.85
N SER A 35 -30.95 6.72 -4.19
CA SER A 35 -29.97 7.00 -5.22
C SER A 35 -28.58 6.56 -4.73
N THR A 36 -28.09 5.50 -5.32
CA THR A 36 -26.73 4.99 -5.10
C THR A 36 -25.63 6.01 -5.43
N MET A 37 -26.01 7.16 -5.98
CA MET A 37 -25.09 8.26 -6.26
C MET A 37 -24.74 9.10 -5.03
N VAL A 38 -25.47 8.98 -3.93
CA VAL A 38 -25.15 9.69 -2.68
C VAL A 38 -24.04 8.98 -1.90
N ILE A 39 -23.96 7.64 -2.01
CA ILE A 39 -22.96 6.84 -1.30
C ILE A 39 -21.52 7.25 -1.63
N PRO A 40 -21.14 7.44 -2.90
CA PRO A 40 -19.79 7.92 -3.23
C PRO A 40 -19.49 9.34 -2.74
N ILE A 41 -20.53 10.20 -2.66
CA ILE A 41 -20.39 11.58 -2.19
C ILE A 41 -20.21 11.61 -0.67
N VAL A 42 -20.90 10.75 0.04
CA VAL A 42 -20.76 10.62 1.51
C VAL A 42 -19.36 10.08 1.86
N ASP A 43 -18.90 9.09 1.10
CA ASP A 43 -17.54 8.52 1.29
C ASP A 43 -16.44 9.56 0.95
N LEU A 44 -16.66 10.37 -0.08
CA LEU A 44 -15.78 11.50 -0.41
C LEU A 44 -15.85 12.64 0.63
N THR A 45 -16.99 12.82 1.29
CA THR A 45 -17.17 13.85 2.31
C THR A 45 -16.45 13.45 3.60
N GLU A 46 -16.52 12.18 3.99
CA GLU A 46 -15.75 11.66 5.14
C GLU A 46 -14.26 11.80 4.92
N THR A 47 -13.78 11.52 3.71
CA THR A 47 -12.36 11.72 3.36
C THR A 47 -11.99 13.20 3.25
N ALA A 48 -12.91 14.05 2.79
CA ALA A 48 -12.68 15.48 2.66
C ALA A 48 -12.70 16.21 4.01
N GLU A 49 -13.48 15.74 4.97
CA GLU A 49 -13.51 16.29 6.32
C GLU A 49 -12.29 15.88 7.17
N GLY A 50 -11.41 14.99 6.64
CA GLY A 50 -10.17 14.59 7.31
C GLY A 50 -10.40 13.85 8.63
N SER A 51 -11.60 13.31 8.84
CA SER A 51 -11.99 12.66 10.08
C SER A 51 -11.27 11.33 10.32
N SER A 52 -10.84 10.64 9.27
CA SER A 52 -9.96 9.47 9.36
C SER A 52 -9.22 9.19 8.06
N LEU A 53 -7.97 8.75 8.18
CA LEU A 53 -7.23 8.19 7.05
C LEU A 53 -7.82 6.82 6.69
N ARG A 54 -7.85 6.49 5.41
CA ARG A 54 -8.24 5.14 4.96
C ARG A 54 -7.31 4.10 5.58
N VAL A 55 -7.86 2.91 5.89
CA VAL A 55 -7.10 1.83 6.54
C VAL A 55 -5.90 1.38 5.73
N ASP A 56 -6.01 1.34 4.40
CA ASP A 56 -4.90 1.04 3.51
C ASP A 56 -3.74 2.04 3.63
N LEU A 57 -4.07 3.34 3.72
CA LEU A 57 -3.07 4.39 3.91
C LEU A 57 -2.48 4.35 5.33
N GLN A 58 -3.31 4.15 6.35
CA GLN A 58 -2.84 3.95 7.72
C GLN A 58 -1.87 2.76 7.77
N SER A 59 -2.24 1.65 7.11
CA SER A 59 -1.38 0.49 6.98
C SER A 59 -0.06 0.81 6.28
N ALA A 60 -0.07 1.61 5.24
CA ALA A 60 1.15 1.95 4.50
C ALA A 60 2.15 2.79 5.31
N ILE A 61 1.68 3.66 6.18
CA ILE A 61 2.52 4.64 6.89
C ILE A 61 2.77 4.31 8.37
N SER A 62 2.01 3.38 8.99
CA SER A 62 2.20 3.01 10.39
C SER A 62 3.48 2.19 10.58
N HIS A 63 4.25 2.53 11.59
CA HIS A 63 5.46 1.82 12.00
C HIS A 63 5.37 1.20 13.40
N ASN A 64 4.26 1.38 14.11
CA ASN A 64 4.09 0.87 15.49
C ASN A 64 4.17 -0.66 15.57
N GLN A 65 3.71 -1.36 14.53
CA GLN A 65 3.74 -2.82 14.43
C GLN A 65 4.95 -3.33 13.62
N ALA A 66 5.90 -2.45 13.32
CA ALA A 66 7.08 -2.86 12.58
C ALA A 66 8.07 -3.59 13.48
N ASN A 67 8.54 -4.73 13.01
CA ASN A 67 9.71 -5.38 13.58
C ASN A 67 10.96 -4.74 13.01
N VAL A 68 11.90 -4.40 13.86
CA VAL A 68 13.19 -3.82 13.46
C VAL A 68 14.23 -4.92 13.31
N PHE A 69 15.15 -4.74 12.37
CA PHE A 69 16.29 -5.60 12.21
C PHE A 69 17.58 -4.77 12.03
N SER A 70 18.68 -5.35 12.48
CA SER A 70 20.03 -4.84 12.25
C SER A 70 20.94 -6.04 12.01
N VAL A 71 21.47 -6.16 10.81
CA VAL A 71 22.26 -7.30 10.36
C VAL A 71 23.66 -6.82 10.00
N THR A 72 24.67 -7.42 10.60
CA THR A 72 26.09 -7.16 10.37
C THR A 72 26.84 -8.48 10.39
N ASN A 73 27.59 -8.78 9.36
CA ASN A 73 28.36 -10.02 9.19
C ASN A 73 27.52 -11.27 9.48
N ALA A 74 26.29 -11.29 9.00
CA ALA A 74 25.34 -12.37 9.28
C ALA A 74 24.32 -12.50 8.16
N LYS A 75 23.70 -13.68 8.11
CA LYS A 75 22.52 -13.98 7.30
C LYS A 75 21.37 -14.27 8.24
N THR A 76 20.34 -13.44 8.21
CA THR A 76 19.27 -13.47 9.21
C THR A 76 17.90 -13.52 8.52
N THR A 77 17.08 -14.51 8.90
CA THR A 77 15.69 -14.57 8.49
C THR A 77 14.91 -13.50 9.24
N VAL A 78 14.35 -12.54 8.51
CA VAL A 78 13.60 -11.42 9.08
C VAL A 78 12.09 -11.64 9.02
N ILE A 79 11.62 -12.46 8.06
CA ILE A 79 10.21 -12.84 7.91
C ILE A 79 10.15 -14.33 7.54
N ASN A 80 9.28 -15.07 8.23
CA ASN A 80 8.98 -16.49 7.96
C ASN A 80 7.48 -16.79 7.97
N THR A 81 6.65 -15.75 7.87
CA THR A 81 5.20 -15.87 7.88
C THR A 81 4.62 -15.41 6.56
N THR A 82 3.53 -16.06 6.14
CA THR A 82 2.87 -15.81 4.86
C THR A 82 2.15 -14.46 4.81
N GLY A 83 2.04 -13.89 3.62
CA GLY A 83 1.30 -12.65 3.39
C GLY A 83 2.09 -11.61 2.60
N TYR A 84 1.58 -10.38 2.61
CA TYR A 84 2.20 -9.23 1.98
C TYR A 84 2.95 -8.41 3.02
N TRP A 85 4.24 -8.21 2.78
CA TRP A 85 5.16 -7.58 3.70
C TRP A 85 5.86 -6.39 3.05
N ARG A 86 6.04 -5.32 3.81
CA ARG A 86 6.86 -4.18 3.41
C ARG A 86 8.15 -4.17 4.23
N LEU A 87 9.27 -4.03 3.54
CA LEU A 87 10.59 -3.83 4.11
C LEU A 87 11.06 -2.44 3.75
N ILE A 88 11.39 -1.65 4.76
CA ILE A 88 12.03 -0.33 4.62
C ILE A 88 13.36 -0.39 5.36
N GLY A 89 14.42 0.03 4.71
CA GLY A 89 15.72 0.00 5.34
C GLY A 89 16.80 0.74 4.58
N ALA A 90 18.00 0.63 5.11
CA ALA A 90 19.20 1.13 4.48
C ALA A 90 20.33 0.10 4.59
N ALA A 91 20.96 -0.18 3.47
CA ALA A 91 22.18 -0.99 3.41
C ALA A 91 23.38 -0.07 3.24
N GLY A 92 24.38 -0.28 4.05
CA GLY A 92 25.68 0.36 3.93
C GLY A 92 26.75 -0.70 3.74
N VAL A 93 27.53 -0.60 2.68
CA VAL A 93 28.60 -1.53 2.38
C VAL A 93 29.94 -0.84 2.50
N ASN A 94 30.74 -1.30 3.45
CA ASN A 94 32.13 -0.92 3.56
C ASN A 94 32.99 -2.11 3.17
N ASN A 95 34.11 -1.82 2.53
CA ASN A 95 35.08 -2.84 2.20
C ASN A 95 36.02 -3.07 3.40
N ASP A 96 36.19 -4.32 3.73
CA ASP A 96 37.40 -4.72 4.43
C ASP A 96 38.64 -4.37 3.58
N ALA A 97 39.76 -4.18 4.21
CA ALA A 97 41.00 -3.79 3.55
C ALA A 97 41.46 -4.74 2.41
N THR A 98 40.89 -5.94 2.36
CA THR A 98 41.29 -7.00 1.42
C THR A 98 40.13 -7.59 0.60
N THR A 99 38.87 -7.41 1.00
CA THR A 99 37.71 -8.00 0.34
C THR A 99 36.61 -6.97 0.14
N GLY A 100 35.85 -7.11 -0.92
CA GLY A 100 34.65 -6.31 -1.12
C GLY A 100 33.58 -6.61 -0.03
N GLY A 101 32.60 -5.75 0.07
CA GLY A 101 31.43 -5.96 0.94
C GLY A 101 30.17 -6.18 0.14
N GLU A 102 29.22 -6.89 0.72
CA GLU A 102 27.93 -7.18 0.10
C GLU A 102 26.80 -7.16 1.13
N CYS A 103 25.66 -6.56 0.74
CA CYS A 103 24.40 -6.67 1.46
C CYS A 103 23.31 -7.15 0.52
N ASN A 104 22.56 -8.16 0.92
CA ASN A 104 21.56 -8.81 0.08
C ASN A 104 20.19 -8.90 0.77
N ILE A 105 19.14 -8.83 -0.04
CA ILE A 105 17.80 -9.30 0.31
C ILE A 105 17.56 -10.58 -0.48
N ILE A 106 17.17 -11.63 0.22
CA ILE A 106 17.05 -12.98 -0.31
C ILE A 106 15.66 -13.51 0.02
N ILE A 107 15.00 -14.10 -0.96
CA ILE A 107 13.81 -14.93 -0.74
C ILE A 107 14.28 -16.39 -0.79
N ASN A 108 13.95 -17.14 0.26
CA ASN A 108 14.14 -18.60 0.32
C ASN A 108 12.78 -19.27 0.19
N ASP A 109 12.65 -20.23 -0.73
CA ASP A 109 11.42 -21.00 -0.98
C ASP A 109 11.36 -22.31 -0.17
N GLY A 110 12.11 -22.38 0.91
CA GLY A 110 12.30 -23.58 1.73
C GLY A 110 13.42 -24.50 1.24
N THR A 111 13.97 -24.25 0.05
CA THR A 111 15.01 -25.08 -0.56
C THR A 111 16.15 -24.26 -1.16
N THR A 112 15.81 -23.15 -1.81
CA THR A 112 16.76 -22.37 -2.61
C THR A 112 16.70 -20.90 -2.25
N ASP A 113 17.87 -20.31 -2.08
CA ASP A 113 18.02 -18.88 -1.91
C ASP A 113 18.01 -18.15 -3.26
N LYS A 114 17.20 -17.09 -3.33
CA LYS A 114 17.09 -16.21 -4.51
C LYS A 114 17.37 -14.78 -4.08
N ILE A 115 18.49 -14.23 -4.49
CA ILE A 115 18.82 -12.83 -4.25
C ILE A 115 17.89 -11.97 -5.11
N VAL A 116 17.04 -11.18 -4.47
CA VAL A 116 16.10 -10.28 -5.14
C VAL A 116 16.60 -8.85 -5.20
N TRP A 117 17.53 -8.51 -4.33
CA TRP A 117 18.24 -7.23 -4.33
C TRP A 117 19.61 -7.40 -3.68
N GLY A 118 20.60 -6.69 -4.19
CA GLY A 118 21.95 -6.70 -3.63
C GLY A 118 22.67 -5.39 -3.86
N LEU A 119 23.42 -4.97 -2.86
CA LEU A 119 24.41 -3.89 -2.92
C LEU A 119 25.78 -4.50 -2.71
N LYS A 120 26.64 -4.39 -3.73
CA LYS A 120 27.97 -4.98 -3.71
C LYS A 120 29.04 -3.95 -4.04
N ASN A 121 30.09 -3.97 -3.28
CA ASN A 121 31.31 -3.23 -3.58
C ASN A 121 32.43 -4.23 -3.78
N THR A 122 32.98 -4.31 -4.99
CA THR A 122 33.98 -5.31 -5.39
C THR A 122 35.43 -4.80 -5.31
N VAL A 123 35.61 -3.52 -5.01
CA VAL A 123 36.93 -2.89 -5.00
C VAL A 123 37.28 -2.48 -3.59
N ALA A 124 38.45 -2.93 -3.11
CA ALA A 124 39.03 -2.44 -1.86
C ALA A 124 39.43 -0.97 -2.00
N LEU A 125 38.50 -0.07 -2.03
CA LEU A 125 38.71 1.37 -2.01
C LEU A 125 38.55 1.86 -0.59
N THR A 126 39.61 2.23 0.04
CA THR A 126 39.58 3.02 1.27
C THR A 126 38.76 4.28 1.03
N ASN A 127 37.68 4.46 1.82
CA ASN A 127 36.77 5.60 1.82
C ASN A 127 35.61 5.57 0.79
N ASN A 128 35.30 4.49 0.13
CA ASN A 128 34.07 4.37 -0.63
C ASN A 128 33.03 3.58 0.17
N LEU A 129 32.03 4.28 0.67
CA LEU A 129 30.94 3.75 1.51
C LEU A 129 29.63 3.86 0.72
N PRO A 130 29.35 3.01 -0.26
CA PRO A 130 28.06 3.03 -0.91
C PRO A 130 26.97 2.68 0.11
N SER A 131 25.95 3.51 0.16
CA SER A 131 24.75 3.26 0.94
C SER A 131 23.52 3.51 0.10
N LEU A 132 22.54 2.63 0.21
CA LEU A 132 21.27 2.75 -0.49
C LEU A 132 20.10 2.51 0.45
N ASN A 133 19.08 3.32 0.30
CA ASN A 133 17.78 3.08 0.93
C ASN A 133 16.99 2.09 0.08
N VAL A 134 16.28 1.22 0.75
CA VAL A 134 15.40 0.23 0.14
C VAL A 134 13.98 0.36 0.70
N ASP A 135 13.01 0.20 -0.18
CA ASP A 135 11.58 0.13 0.17
C ASP A 135 10.93 -0.84 -0.81
N TYR A 136 10.65 -2.06 -0.32
CA TYR A 136 10.10 -3.13 -1.12
C TYR A 136 8.89 -3.76 -0.47
N ILE A 137 7.96 -4.20 -1.32
CA ILE A 137 6.84 -5.03 -0.92
C ILE A 137 7.07 -6.43 -1.46
N PHE A 138 6.98 -7.42 -0.56
CA PHE A 138 7.14 -8.84 -0.87
C PHE A 138 5.86 -9.58 -0.59
N PHE A 139 5.56 -10.54 -1.45
CA PHE A 139 4.59 -11.59 -1.17
C PHE A 139 5.34 -12.86 -0.77
N LEU A 140 4.99 -13.41 0.38
CA LEU A 140 5.53 -14.68 0.87
C LEU A 140 4.42 -15.73 0.95
N GLY A 141 4.59 -16.81 0.22
CA GLY A 141 3.73 -17.99 0.25
C GLY A 141 4.07 -18.94 1.41
N ALA A 142 3.39 -20.07 1.43
CA ALA A 142 3.68 -21.10 2.44
C ALA A 142 5.07 -21.72 2.22
N GLY A 143 5.91 -21.66 3.24
CA GLY A 143 7.29 -22.16 3.19
C GLY A 143 8.32 -21.11 2.76
N ASP A 144 7.88 -19.95 2.25
CA ASP A 144 8.78 -18.86 1.91
C ASP A 144 9.28 -18.12 3.16
N SER A 145 10.48 -17.59 3.05
CA SER A 145 11.05 -16.67 4.04
C SER A 145 11.85 -15.56 3.40
N LEU A 146 11.85 -14.41 4.06
CA LEU A 146 12.69 -13.28 3.67
C LEU A 146 13.91 -13.24 4.58
N ILE A 147 15.06 -13.16 3.95
CA ILE A 147 16.36 -13.17 4.60
C ILE A 147 17.09 -11.88 4.22
N VAL A 148 17.77 -11.30 5.19
CA VAL A 148 18.67 -10.18 5.00
C VAL A 148 20.08 -10.66 5.34
N GLU A 149 21.04 -10.32 4.50
CA GLU A 149 22.43 -10.74 4.64
C GLU A 149 23.37 -9.55 4.55
N SER A 150 24.43 -9.59 5.36
CA SER A 150 25.60 -8.73 5.27
C SER A 150 26.84 -9.61 5.46
N ASP A 151 27.81 -9.53 4.58
CA ASP A 151 28.92 -10.49 4.47
C ASP A 151 30.16 -10.14 5.27
N ASN A 152 30.24 -8.96 5.87
CA ASN A 152 31.40 -8.57 6.68
C ASN A 152 31.03 -7.67 7.86
N THR A 153 31.99 -7.41 8.75
CA THR A 153 31.81 -6.62 9.99
C THR A 153 31.67 -5.13 9.75
N GLU A 154 32.08 -4.66 8.60
CA GLU A 154 32.06 -3.24 8.23
C GLU A 154 30.82 -2.87 7.40
N SER A 155 30.09 -3.87 6.93
CA SER A 155 28.84 -3.71 6.20
C SER A 155 27.66 -3.99 7.11
N HIS A 156 26.59 -3.23 6.95
CA HIS A 156 25.39 -3.41 7.77
C HIS A 156 24.12 -3.13 6.97
N PHE A 157 23.08 -3.85 7.34
CA PHE A 157 21.76 -3.64 6.81
C PHE A 157 20.78 -3.44 7.97
N VAL A 158 20.19 -2.26 8.05
CA VAL A 158 19.27 -1.89 9.12
C VAL A 158 17.92 -1.51 8.53
N GLY A 159 16.87 -1.83 9.23
CA GLY A 159 15.53 -1.49 8.74
C GLY A 159 14.41 -1.99 9.61
N SER A 160 13.23 -1.92 9.06
CA SER A 160 12.00 -2.44 9.65
C SER A 160 11.17 -3.19 8.61
N ILE A 161 10.41 -4.15 9.09
CA ILE A 161 9.47 -4.95 8.32
C ILE A 161 8.11 -4.89 8.95
N ARG A 162 7.08 -4.92 8.12
CA ARG A 162 5.70 -4.93 8.57
C ARG A 162 4.81 -5.69 7.63
N GLN A 163 3.87 -6.44 8.20
CA GLN A 163 2.81 -7.07 7.42
C GLN A 163 1.78 -6.02 6.98
N LEU A 164 1.46 -6.00 5.69
CA LEU A 164 0.43 -5.13 5.11
C LEU A 164 -0.91 -5.85 5.00
N ALA A 165 -0.87 -7.11 4.56
CA ALA A 165 -2.04 -7.92 4.34
C ALA A 165 -1.75 -9.41 4.56
N ASP A 166 -2.80 -10.18 4.83
CA ASP A 166 -2.77 -11.64 4.85
C ASP A 166 -2.75 -12.25 3.44
N LEU A 167 -2.73 -13.59 3.35
CA LEU A 167 -2.79 -14.33 2.07
C LEU A 167 -4.07 -14.06 1.26
N SER A 168 -5.15 -13.74 1.92
CA SER A 168 -6.45 -13.44 1.29
C SER A 168 -6.55 -11.99 0.80
N GLY A 169 -5.53 -11.17 1.09
CA GLY A 169 -5.49 -9.75 0.76
C GLY A 169 -6.21 -8.85 1.75
N ASN A 170 -6.63 -9.38 2.92
CA ASN A 170 -7.19 -8.54 3.96
C ASN A 170 -6.09 -7.69 4.59
N LEU A 171 -6.32 -6.40 4.69
CA LEU A 171 -5.37 -5.48 5.30
C LEU A 171 -5.19 -5.78 6.80
N ILE A 172 -3.96 -5.74 7.24
CA ILE A 172 -3.64 -5.81 8.67
C ILE A 172 -3.77 -4.40 9.25
N SER A 173 -4.73 -4.24 10.16
CA SER A 173 -4.97 -2.95 10.82
C SER A 173 -3.74 -2.53 11.62
N PRO A 174 -3.26 -1.30 11.45
CA PRO A 174 -2.24 -0.73 12.33
C PRO A 174 -2.91 -0.38 13.67
N THR A 175 -2.60 -1.13 14.70
CA THR A 175 -3.10 -0.88 16.07
C THR A 175 -2.00 -0.30 16.94
#